data_e327da9a9e72db98ad3f885c36758530
#
_entry.id   e327da9a9e72db98ad3f885c36758530
#
_cell.length_a   1.000
_cell.length_b   1.000
_cell.length_c   1.000
_cell.angle_alpha   90.00
_cell.angle_beta   90.00
_cell.angle_gamma   90.00
#
_symmetry.space_group_name_H-M   'P 1'
#
loop_
_entity.id
_entity.type
_entity.pdbx_description
1 polymer ?
#
loop_
_entity_poly.entity_id
_entity_poly.type
_entity_poly.pdbx_seq_one_letter_code
_entity_poly.pdbx_strand_id
1 'polypeptide(L)'
;MSDQATRTVATPTAKKTPKSAAFDYQKYRPFAFAPSLPDRTWPSKTIEKSPIWASVDLRDGNQALIDPMTIEQKMRFFETLVDVGFKEIEIGFPSAAQVEFDFARKLIEENHVPNDVTLQVLVQAREHLIARTFESLKGAKRAVVHVYNSTSRVQREKVYGKDKAEIKEIAIVGAKLLKEYAAKYPETEWVFQYSPESFSQTETEYAVEVCDAVCEVWQPQNGQEVIFNLPATVEASMPNVFADQVEYFCRHLAMREHVIVSLHTHNDRGCAVAAAELGVLAGADRIEGTLLGNGERTGNMDIMVMAMNLFSQ
;
A
#
# COMPACT_ATOMS: atom_id res chain seq x y z
N MET A 1 75.41 5.54 -34.20
CA MET A 1 74.32 5.84 -35.16
C MET A 1 73.28 4.75 -35.04
N SER A 2 72.29 4.95 -34.26
CA SER A 2 71.15 4.03 -34.09
C SER A 2 69.86 4.86 -34.15
N ASP A 3 69.14 4.66 -35.22
CA ASP A 3 67.94 5.29 -35.58
C ASP A 3 66.77 4.72 -34.66
N GLN A 4 66.20 5.53 -33.79
CA GLN A 4 65.05 5.14 -33.04
C GLN A 4 63.80 5.65 -33.76
N ALA A 5 63.11 4.73 -34.44
CA ALA A 5 61.80 4.97 -35.00
C ALA A 5 60.74 5.06 -33.93
N THR A 6 60.20 6.24 -33.75
CA THR A 6 59.05 6.52 -32.86
C THR A 6 57.79 5.92 -33.50
N ARG A 7 57.27 4.83 -32.90
CA ARG A 7 55.93 4.30 -33.21
C ARG A 7 54.85 5.18 -32.60
N THR A 8 54.17 5.94 -33.42
CA THR A 8 52.91 6.61 -33.06
C THR A 8 51.81 5.57 -32.96
N VAL A 9 51.33 5.38 -31.72
CA VAL A 9 50.15 4.56 -31.45
C VAL A 9 48.90 5.40 -31.79
N ALA A 10 48.19 5.01 -32.82
CA ALA A 10 46.92 5.62 -33.19
C ALA A 10 45.86 5.29 -32.16
N THR A 11 45.31 6.30 -31.49
CA THR A 11 44.18 6.20 -30.57
C THR A 11 42.96 5.71 -31.36
N PRO A 12 42.21 4.67 -30.88
CA PRO A 12 41.01 4.22 -31.57
C PRO A 12 39.95 5.32 -31.53
N THR A 13 39.57 5.86 -32.66
CA THR A 13 38.43 6.76 -32.77
C THR A 13 37.17 5.99 -32.43
N ALA A 14 36.54 6.31 -31.29
CA ALA A 14 35.26 5.78 -30.93
C ALA A 14 34.24 6.07 -32.06
N LYS A 15 33.72 5.01 -32.68
CA LYS A 15 32.63 5.14 -33.64
C LYS A 15 31.45 5.82 -32.96
N LYS A 16 31.15 7.06 -33.33
CA LYS A 16 29.93 7.76 -32.90
C LYS A 16 28.76 6.95 -33.43
N THR A 17 27.98 6.37 -32.52
CA THR A 17 26.69 5.74 -32.84
C THR A 17 25.80 6.77 -33.54
N PRO A 18 25.14 6.44 -34.65
CA PRO A 18 24.28 7.38 -35.35
C PRO A 18 23.17 7.88 -34.39
N LYS A 19 22.95 9.19 -34.32
CA LYS A 19 21.92 9.84 -33.49
C LYS A 19 20.47 9.48 -33.90
N SER A 20 20.28 8.61 -34.88
CA SER A 20 18.99 8.20 -35.44
C SER A 20 18.60 6.73 -35.17
N ALA A 21 19.31 6.02 -34.30
CA ALA A 21 18.85 4.70 -33.92
C ALA A 21 17.53 4.87 -33.12
N ALA A 22 16.43 4.41 -33.68
CA ALA A 22 15.15 4.36 -32.97
C ALA A 22 15.33 3.66 -31.60
N PHE A 23 14.67 4.19 -30.56
CA PHE A 23 14.73 3.59 -29.23
C PHE A 23 14.30 2.12 -29.31
N ASP A 24 15.20 1.21 -28.92
CA ASP A 24 14.89 -0.22 -28.90
C ASP A 24 13.96 -0.56 -27.73
N TYR A 25 12.66 -0.39 -27.96
CA TYR A 25 11.62 -0.71 -26.97
C TYR A 25 11.48 -2.22 -26.77
N GLN A 26 11.92 -3.07 -27.67
CA GLN A 26 11.80 -4.54 -27.59
C GLN A 26 12.68 -5.15 -26.49
N LYS A 27 13.67 -4.42 -26.00
CA LYS A 27 14.47 -4.83 -24.84
C LYS A 27 13.66 -4.88 -23.55
N TYR A 28 12.52 -4.17 -23.48
CA TYR A 28 11.61 -4.20 -22.34
C TYR A 28 10.54 -5.25 -22.57
N ARG A 29 10.40 -6.16 -21.60
CA ARG A 29 9.38 -7.20 -21.66
C ARG A 29 8.00 -6.59 -21.38
N PRO A 30 6.91 -7.11 -22.01
CA PRO A 30 5.57 -6.78 -21.63
C PRO A 30 5.35 -7.04 -20.13
N PHE A 31 4.46 -6.26 -19.51
CA PHE A 31 4.07 -6.45 -18.10
C PHE A 31 3.40 -7.82 -17.93
N ALA A 32 3.93 -8.64 -17.01
CA ALA A 32 3.57 -10.06 -16.90
C ALA A 32 2.34 -10.32 -16.02
N PHE A 33 1.84 -9.33 -15.29
CA PHE A 33 0.79 -9.49 -14.26
C PHE A 33 -0.55 -8.86 -14.66
N ALA A 34 -0.69 -8.46 -15.93
CA ALA A 34 -1.97 -7.98 -16.45
C ALA A 34 -2.98 -9.14 -16.52
N PRO A 35 -4.13 -9.08 -15.84
CA PRO A 35 -5.15 -10.11 -15.97
C PRO A 35 -5.80 -10.08 -17.36
N SER A 36 -6.32 -11.22 -17.80
CA SER A 36 -7.18 -11.25 -18.98
C SER A 36 -8.58 -10.80 -18.59
N LEU A 37 -8.98 -9.58 -19.00
CA LEU A 37 -10.27 -8.99 -18.69
C LEU A 37 -10.90 -8.38 -19.96
N PRO A 38 -11.31 -9.21 -20.93
CA PRO A 38 -11.85 -8.72 -22.22
C PRO A 38 -13.20 -8.00 -22.06
N ASP A 39 -13.93 -8.29 -21.01
CA ASP A 39 -15.26 -7.77 -20.66
C ASP A 39 -15.21 -6.74 -19.52
N ARG A 40 -14.10 -6.00 -19.39
CA ARG A 40 -13.96 -4.95 -18.37
C ARG A 40 -15.08 -3.94 -18.44
N THR A 41 -15.55 -3.49 -17.28
CA THR A 41 -16.67 -2.54 -17.17
C THR A 41 -16.26 -1.16 -16.65
N TRP A 42 -15.13 -1.08 -15.94
CA TRP A 42 -14.69 0.17 -15.30
C TRP A 42 -14.61 1.38 -16.24
N PRO A 43 -14.23 1.28 -17.55
CA PRO A 43 -14.14 2.46 -18.41
C PRO A 43 -15.49 3.13 -18.70
N SER A 44 -16.60 2.41 -18.49
CA SER A 44 -17.96 2.91 -18.73
C SER A 44 -18.66 3.36 -17.46
N LYS A 45 -17.97 3.30 -16.30
CA LYS A 45 -18.53 3.72 -15.01
C LYS A 45 -18.25 5.18 -14.72
N THR A 46 -19.07 5.75 -13.83
CA THR A 46 -18.89 7.06 -13.23
C THR A 46 -18.75 6.90 -11.72
N ILE A 47 -17.94 7.73 -11.08
CA ILE A 47 -17.83 7.76 -9.62
C ILE A 47 -19.03 8.53 -9.07
N GLU A 48 -20.00 7.81 -8.49
CA GLU A 48 -21.24 8.38 -7.95
C GLU A 48 -21.16 8.65 -6.44
N LYS A 49 -20.21 8.04 -5.78
CA LYS A 49 -19.99 8.15 -4.33
C LYS A 49 -18.52 8.41 -4.03
N SER A 50 -18.27 9.34 -3.10
CA SER A 50 -16.91 9.55 -2.61
C SER A 50 -16.34 8.27 -2.01
N PRO A 51 -15.09 7.89 -2.30
CA PRO A 51 -14.42 6.84 -1.58
C PRO A 51 -14.21 7.21 -0.11
N ILE A 52 -13.94 6.23 0.74
CA ILE A 52 -13.42 6.45 2.09
C ILE A 52 -11.98 6.96 1.95
N TRP A 53 -11.65 8.00 2.70
CA TRP A 53 -10.33 8.64 2.66
C TRP A 53 -9.49 8.27 3.87
N ALA A 54 -8.28 7.77 3.66
CA ALA A 54 -7.32 7.53 4.72
C ALA A 54 -6.00 8.27 4.46
N SER A 55 -5.49 8.93 5.49
CA SER A 55 -4.15 9.52 5.44
C SER A 55 -3.11 8.51 5.90
N VAL A 56 -2.02 8.41 5.13
CA VAL A 56 -0.82 7.66 5.49
C VAL A 56 0.40 8.58 5.69
N ASP A 57 0.17 9.88 5.85
CA ASP A 57 1.22 10.90 6.03
C ASP A 57 2.16 10.56 7.20
N LEU A 58 1.59 10.16 8.35
CA LEU A 58 2.34 9.91 9.58
C LEU A 58 3.05 8.54 9.60
N ARG A 59 2.74 7.65 8.65
CA ARG A 59 3.44 6.38 8.49
C ARG A 59 4.30 6.39 7.23
N ASP A 60 3.72 6.26 6.04
CA ASP A 60 4.42 6.11 4.76
C ASP A 60 5.11 7.42 4.35
N GLY A 61 4.42 8.53 4.54
CA GLY A 61 5.00 9.87 4.35
C GLY A 61 6.16 10.13 5.29
N ASN A 62 6.03 9.80 6.58
CA ASN A 62 7.06 10.01 7.58
C ASN A 62 8.29 9.11 7.38
N GLN A 63 8.08 7.82 7.02
CA GLN A 63 9.20 6.90 6.82
C GLN A 63 10.09 7.28 5.62
N ALA A 64 9.57 8.06 4.70
CA ALA A 64 10.31 8.56 3.53
C ALA A 64 11.22 9.75 3.84
N LEU A 65 11.08 10.38 5.00
CA LEU A 65 11.88 11.52 5.40
C LEU A 65 13.29 11.08 5.81
N ILE A 66 14.30 11.87 5.43
CA ILE A 66 15.70 11.65 5.86
C ILE A 66 15.78 11.74 7.39
N ASP A 67 15.13 12.77 7.95
CA ASP A 67 14.97 12.96 9.39
C ASP A 67 13.49 12.78 9.72
N PRO A 68 13.06 11.61 10.24
CA PRO A 68 11.69 11.35 10.63
C PRO A 68 11.18 12.37 11.67
N MET A 69 9.88 12.66 11.63
CA MET A 69 9.25 13.61 12.54
C MET A 69 9.42 13.21 14.01
N THR A 70 9.67 14.20 14.87
CA THR A 70 9.57 14.04 16.32
C THR A 70 8.12 13.81 16.74
N ILE A 71 7.90 13.35 17.99
CA ILE A 71 6.54 13.18 18.54
C ILE A 71 5.76 14.50 18.48
N GLU A 72 6.38 15.63 18.80
CA GLU A 72 5.73 16.96 18.77
C GLU A 72 5.32 17.36 17.34
N GLN A 73 6.14 17.06 16.36
CA GLN A 73 5.81 17.30 14.94
C GLN A 73 4.67 16.39 14.48
N LYS A 74 4.72 15.11 14.85
CA LYS A 74 3.63 14.15 14.57
C LYS A 74 2.32 14.57 15.22
N MET A 75 2.33 15.04 16.47
CA MET A 75 1.15 15.55 17.16
C MET A 75 0.50 16.71 16.39
N ARG A 76 1.30 17.72 16.03
CA ARG A 76 0.81 18.87 15.25
C ARG A 76 0.27 18.46 13.89
N PHE A 77 0.91 17.49 13.24
CA PHE A 77 0.45 17.02 11.95
C PHE A 77 -0.82 16.16 12.07
N PHE A 78 -0.94 15.34 13.12
CA PHE A 78 -2.17 14.62 13.43
C PHE A 78 -3.36 15.57 13.62
N GLU A 79 -3.19 16.64 14.41
CA GLU A 79 -4.19 17.69 14.59
C GLU A 79 -4.57 18.32 13.23
N THR A 80 -3.59 18.64 12.39
CA THR A 80 -3.85 19.17 11.04
C THR A 80 -4.67 18.19 10.18
N LEU A 81 -4.37 16.89 10.22
CA LEU A 81 -5.13 15.87 9.47
C LEU A 81 -6.57 15.77 9.97
N VAL A 82 -6.78 15.86 11.28
CA VAL A 82 -8.11 15.91 11.90
C VAL A 82 -8.87 17.15 11.45
N ASP A 83 -8.22 18.33 11.45
CA ASP A 83 -8.82 19.61 11.03
C ASP A 83 -9.17 19.61 9.53
N VAL A 84 -8.38 18.96 8.69
CA VAL A 84 -8.68 18.72 7.26
C VAL A 84 -9.92 17.85 7.09
N GLY A 85 -10.22 16.98 8.08
CA GLY A 85 -11.43 16.18 8.11
C GLY A 85 -11.22 14.68 7.91
N PHE A 86 -9.99 14.18 7.94
CA PHE A 86 -9.74 12.73 7.89
C PHE A 86 -10.38 12.00 9.05
N LYS A 87 -10.99 10.85 8.73
CA LYS A 87 -11.61 9.94 9.72
C LYS A 87 -10.82 8.67 9.92
N GLU A 88 -9.87 8.38 9.05
CA GLU A 88 -8.92 7.28 9.18
C GLU A 88 -7.50 7.81 8.96
N ILE A 89 -6.63 7.60 9.94
CA ILE A 89 -5.25 8.11 9.93
C ILE A 89 -4.30 7.00 10.34
N GLU A 90 -3.41 6.61 9.43
CA GLU A 90 -2.34 5.66 9.73
C GLU A 90 -1.18 6.39 10.40
N ILE A 91 -1.04 6.17 11.71
CA ILE A 91 -0.18 6.97 12.59
C ILE A 91 1.27 6.47 12.66
N GLY A 92 1.55 5.25 12.22
CA GLY A 92 2.89 4.72 12.25
C GLY A 92 2.99 3.20 12.28
N PHE A 93 4.18 2.73 12.68
CA PHE A 93 4.52 1.32 12.85
C PHE A 93 5.04 1.08 14.29
N PRO A 94 4.15 1.01 15.29
CA PRO A 94 4.51 1.00 16.73
C PRO A 94 5.46 -0.11 17.14
N SER A 95 5.43 -1.25 16.45
CA SER A 95 6.33 -2.35 16.74
C SER A 95 7.73 -2.21 16.13
N ALA A 96 7.95 -1.25 15.23
CA ALA A 96 9.25 -1.04 14.58
C ALA A 96 10.19 -0.14 15.39
N ALA A 97 9.67 0.86 16.10
CA ALA A 97 10.47 1.82 16.84
C ALA A 97 9.75 2.32 18.11
N GLN A 98 10.52 2.67 19.15
CA GLN A 98 9.98 3.16 20.40
C GLN A 98 9.22 4.48 20.22
N VAL A 99 9.73 5.40 19.39
CA VAL A 99 9.08 6.68 19.11
C VAL A 99 7.68 6.49 18.49
N GLU A 100 7.50 5.48 17.67
CA GLU A 100 6.20 5.15 17.05
C GLU A 100 5.23 4.58 18.10
N PHE A 101 5.74 3.76 19.00
CA PHE A 101 4.97 3.24 20.14
C PHE A 101 4.54 4.37 21.07
N ASP A 102 5.47 5.24 21.48
CA ASP A 102 5.21 6.34 22.40
C ASP A 102 4.23 7.36 21.80
N PHE A 103 4.31 7.60 20.50
CA PHE A 103 3.36 8.46 19.81
C PHE A 103 1.93 7.90 19.86
N ALA A 104 1.75 6.60 19.56
CA ALA A 104 0.44 5.95 19.67
C ALA A 104 -0.12 6.02 21.11
N ARG A 105 0.72 5.74 22.10
CA ARG A 105 0.34 5.85 23.51
C ARG A 105 -0.05 7.27 23.89
N LYS A 106 0.73 8.26 23.47
CA LYS A 106 0.45 9.67 23.75
C LYS A 106 -0.91 10.09 23.20
N LEU A 107 -1.23 9.76 21.95
CA LEU A 107 -2.52 10.06 21.34
C LEU A 107 -3.69 9.51 22.14
N ILE A 108 -3.55 8.28 22.65
CA ILE A 108 -4.62 7.57 23.39
C ILE A 108 -4.71 8.05 24.84
N GLU A 109 -3.60 8.09 25.55
CA GLU A 109 -3.57 8.41 26.99
C GLU A 109 -3.91 9.86 27.29
N GLU A 110 -3.56 10.79 26.41
CA GLU A 110 -3.85 12.21 26.53
C GLU A 110 -5.17 12.62 25.82
N ASN A 111 -5.95 11.64 25.30
CA ASN A 111 -7.25 11.86 24.65
C ASN A 111 -7.21 12.82 23.44
N HIS A 112 -6.17 12.73 22.61
CA HIS A 112 -6.06 13.54 21.40
C HIS A 112 -6.89 13.02 20.22
N VAL A 113 -7.42 11.79 20.30
CA VAL A 113 -8.17 11.16 19.22
C VAL A 113 -9.66 11.52 19.31
N PRO A 114 -10.22 12.27 18.34
CA PRO A 114 -11.66 12.54 18.31
C PRO A 114 -12.47 11.24 18.20
N ASN A 115 -13.70 11.27 18.72
CA ASN A 115 -14.57 10.09 18.75
C ASN A 115 -14.93 9.49 17.39
N ASP A 116 -14.84 10.28 16.34
CA ASP A 116 -15.16 9.94 14.95
C ASP A 116 -13.91 9.71 14.08
N VAL A 117 -12.71 9.64 14.70
CA VAL A 117 -11.44 9.35 14.05
C VAL A 117 -10.95 7.97 14.49
N THR A 118 -10.58 7.16 13.51
CA THR A 118 -10.02 5.82 13.71
C THR A 118 -8.51 5.85 13.50
N LEU A 119 -7.77 5.37 14.48
CA LEU A 119 -6.33 5.18 14.34
C LEU A 119 -6.06 3.91 13.52
N GLN A 120 -5.10 3.99 12.60
CA GLN A 120 -4.57 2.84 11.88
C GLN A 120 -3.08 2.69 12.19
N VAL A 121 -2.61 1.46 12.31
CA VAL A 121 -1.19 1.13 12.51
C VAL A 121 -0.78 -0.06 11.67
N LEU A 122 0.45 -0.01 11.14
CA LEU A 122 1.03 -1.06 10.31
C LEU A 122 1.77 -2.10 11.17
N VAL A 123 1.71 -3.37 10.75
CA VAL A 123 2.47 -4.46 11.37
C VAL A 123 2.80 -5.57 10.36
N GLN A 124 4.00 -6.12 10.45
CA GLN A 124 4.32 -7.36 9.73
C GLN A 124 3.64 -8.57 10.38
N ALA A 125 3.35 -9.61 9.57
CA ALA A 125 2.76 -10.86 10.03
C ALA A 125 3.75 -11.69 10.88
N ARG A 126 4.13 -11.18 12.06
CA ARG A 126 5.03 -11.80 13.06
C ARG A 126 4.46 -11.60 14.45
N GLU A 127 4.34 -12.68 15.21
CA GLU A 127 3.66 -12.69 16.52
C GLU A 127 4.15 -11.60 17.48
N HIS A 128 5.46 -11.51 17.73
CA HIS A 128 6.01 -10.53 18.68
C HIS A 128 5.76 -9.07 18.26
N LEU A 129 5.71 -8.78 16.95
CA LEU A 129 5.38 -7.45 16.44
C LEU A 129 3.89 -7.17 16.60
N ILE A 130 3.03 -8.15 16.31
CA ILE A 130 1.58 -8.05 16.48
C ILE A 130 1.25 -7.81 17.97
N ALA A 131 1.84 -8.58 18.88
CA ALA A 131 1.65 -8.40 20.32
C ALA A 131 1.94 -6.95 20.76
N ARG A 132 3.12 -6.41 20.36
CA ARG A 132 3.53 -5.05 20.68
C ARG A 132 2.61 -4.00 20.04
N THR A 133 2.09 -4.27 18.85
CA THR A 133 1.13 -3.38 18.16
C THR A 133 -0.17 -3.28 18.97
N PHE A 134 -0.76 -4.38 19.41
CA PHE A 134 -1.95 -4.35 20.24
C PHE A 134 -1.71 -3.66 21.58
N GLU A 135 -0.54 -3.86 22.20
CA GLU A 135 -0.14 -3.15 23.41
C GLU A 135 -0.12 -1.62 23.19
N SER A 136 0.39 -1.16 22.05
CA SER A 136 0.43 0.27 21.71
C SER A 136 -0.96 0.91 21.54
N LEU A 137 -1.97 0.12 21.18
CA LEU A 137 -3.35 0.57 20.94
C LEU A 137 -4.29 0.36 22.13
N LYS A 138 -3.78 -0.19 23.23
CA LYS A 138 -4.61 -0.42 24.42
C LYS A 138 -5.32 0.86 24.87
N GLY A 139 -6.65 0.79 25.04
CA GLY A 139 -7.50 1.91 25.42
C GLY A 139 -7.97 2.78 24.24
N ALA A 140 -7.59 2.47 23.00
CA ALA A 140 -8.21 3.07 21.83
C ALA A 140 -9.69 2.65 21.74
N LYS A 141 -10.58 3.59 21.35
CA LYS A 141 -11.99 3.29 21.16
C LYS A 141 -12.23 2.41 19.94
N ARG A 142 -11.59 2.77 18.82
CA ARG A 142 -11.63 2.06 17.54
C ARG A 142 -10.25 2.13 16.89
N ALA A 143 -9.77 1.02 16.34
CA ALA A 143 -8.49 0.99 15.66
C ALA A 143 -8.45 -0.03 14.51
N VAL A 144 -7.74 0.34 13.43
CA VAL A 144 -7.38 -0.55 12.33
C VAL A 144 -5.99 -1.13 12.60
N VAL A 145 -5.89 -2.46 12.67
CA VAL A 145 -4.61 -3.16 12.66
C VAL A 145 -4.33 -3.65 11.24
N HIS A 146 -3.38 -3.01 10.59
CA HIS A 146 -2.99 -3.26 9.22
C HIS A 146 -1.83 -4.24 9.16
N VAL A 147 -2.12 -5.51 8.92
CA VAL A 147 -1.11 -6.55 8.75
C VAL A 147 -0.76 -6.76 7.28
N TYR A 148 0.50 -7.05 6.99
CA TYR A 148 0.96 -7.31 5.63
C TYR A 148 2.03 -8.39 5.56
N ASN A 149 2.13 -9.00 4.42
CA ASN A 149 3.31 -9.73 3.95
C ASN A 149 3.42 -9.65 2.42
N SER A 150 4.64 -9.74 1.93
CA SER A 150 4.90 -9.61 0.49
C SER A 150 4.46 -10.85 -0.28
N THR A 151 3.76 -10.63 -1.39
CA THR A 151 3.19 -11.70 -2.23
C THR A 151 3.78 -11.77 -3.63
N SER A 152 4.55 -10.75 -4.06
CA SER A 152 5.09 -10.69 -5.41
C SER A 152 6.08 -11.84 -5.70
N ARG A 153 6.16 -12.22 -6.96
CA ARG A 153 7.05 -13.29 -7.41
C ARG A 153 8.50 -13.07 -7.01
N VAL A 154 9.00 -11.84 -7.19
CA VAL A 154 10.40 -11.51 -6.87
C VAL A 154 10.68 -11.70 -5.39
N GLN A 155 9.77 -11.25 -4.53
CA GLN A 155 9.94 -11.38 -3.09
C GLN A 155 9.82 -12.84 -2.64
N ARG A 156 8.86 -13.59 -3.16
CA ARG A 156 8.74 -15.03 -2.87
C ARG A 156 10.04 -15.78 -3.19
N GLU A 157 10.54 -15.60 -4.43
CA GLU A 157 11.69 -16.38 -4.94
C GLU A 157 13.04 -15.88 -4.41
N LYS A 158 13.24 -14.56 -4.25
CA LYS A 158 14.55 -13.95 -3.99
C LYS A 158 14.76 -13.51 -2.54
N VAL A 159 13.69 -13.13 -1.84
CA VAL A 159 13.76 -12.63 -0.46
C VAL A 159 13.42 -13.74 0.53
N TYR A 160 12.27 -14.39 0.34
CA TYR A 160 11.82 -15.43 1.26
C TYR A 160 12.32 -16.83 0.92
N GLY A 161 12.62 -17.12 -0.35
CA GLY A 161 12.90 -18.47 -0.83
C GLY A 161 11.73 -19.41 -0.61
N LYS A 162 10.49 -18.91 -0.77
CA LYS A 162 9.23 -19.59 -0.46
C LYS A 162 8.33 -19.69 -1.68
N ASP A 163 7.54 -20.76 -1.72
CA ASP A 163 6.50 -20.94 -2.72
C ASP A 163 5.20 -20.17 -2.35
N LYS A 164 4.19 -20.24 -3.24
CA LYS A 164 2.90 -19.57 -3.03
C LYS A 164 2.16 -20.09 -1.80
N ALA A 165 2.21 -21.39 -1.52
CA ALA A 165 1.51 -21.97 -0.38
C ALA A 165 2.11 -21.52 0.94
N GLU A 166 3.44 -21.50 1.04
CA GLU A 166 4.15 -21.02 2.22
C GLU A 166 3.92 -19.52 2.48
N ILE A 167 3.87 -18.70 1.43
CA ILE A 167 3.58 -17.25 1.57
C ILE A 167 2.12 -17.02 1.97
N LYS A 168 1.17 -17.79 1.42
CA LYS A 168 -0.23 -17.75 1.84
C LYS A 168 -0.38 -18.14 3.31
N GLU A 169 0.35 -19.12 3.79
CA GLU A 169 0.33 -19.51 5.21
C GLU A 169 0.80 -18.38 6.13
N ILE A 170 1.77 -17.53 5.71
CA ILE A 170 2.16 -16.35 6.49
C ILE A 170 0.96 -15.40 6.68
N ALA A 171 0.17 -15.17 5.64
CA ALA A 171 -1.04 -14.33 5.72
C ALA A 171 -2.08 -14.95 6.68
N ILE A 172 -2.33 -16.25 6.55
CA ILE A 172 -3.26 -17.00 7.41
C ILE A 172 -2.84 -16.93 8.88
N VAL A 173 -1.56 -17.15 9.18
CA VAL A 173 -1.01 -17.05 10.54
C VAL A 173 -1.14 -15.62 11.06
N GLY A 174 -0.81 -14.62 10.26
CA GLY A 174 -1.00 -13.22 10.62
C GLY A 174 -2.46 -12.90 10.95
N ALA A 175 -3.40 -13.36 10.14
CA ALA A 175 -4.83 -13.17 10.36
C ALA A 175 -5.33 -13.84 11.65
N LYS A 176 -4.88 -15.06 11.94
CA LYS A 176 -5.21 -15.77 13.19
C LYS A 176 -4.70 -15.03 14.42
N LEU A 177 -3.46 -14.53 14.35
CA LEU A 177 -2.84 -13.75 15.43
C LEU A 177 -3.61 -12.44 15.69
N LEU A 178 -4.01 -11.71 14.66
CA LEU A 178 -4.83 -10.51 14.85
C LEU A 178 -6.13 -10.83 15.62
N LYS A 179 -6.83 -11.88 15.22
CA LYS A 179 -8.07 -12.31 15.89
C LYS A 179 -7.83 -12.73 17.35
N GLU A 180 -6.73 -13.45 17.61
CA GLU A 180 -6.35 -13.87 18.96
C GLU A 180 -6.03 -12.67 19.86
N TYR A 181 -5.21 -11.72 19.36
CA TYR A 181 -4.82 -10.56 20.15
C TYR A 181 -5.97 -9.56 20.32
N ALA A 182 -6.83 -9.36 19.33
CA ALA A 182 -8.05 -8.55 19.47
C ALA A 182 -8.95 -9.05 20.60
N ALA A 183 -9.08 -10.36 20.74
CA ALA A 183 -9.88 -10.96 21.82
C ALA A 183 -9.32 -10.67 23.23
N LYS A 184 -8.05 -10.29 23.37
CA LYS A 184 -7.43 -9.90 24.66
C LYS A 184 -7.76 -8.46 25.06
N TYR A 185 -8.29 -7.64 24.13
CA TYR A 185 -8.65 -6.23 24.34
C TYR A 185 -10.07 -5.96 23.83
N PRO A 186 -11.09 -6.56 24.47
CA PRO A 186 -12.49 -6.51 24.00
C PRO A 186 -13.14 -5.13 24.14
N GLU A 187 -12.48 -4.19 24.82
CA GLU A 187 -12.94 -2.81 24.97
C GLU A 187 -12.75 -1.95 23.71
N THR A 188 -11.93 -2.38 22.79
CA THR A 188 -11.64 -1.69 21.53
C THR A 188 -12.44 -2.30 20.38
N GLU A 189 -13.03 -1.47 19.54
CA GLU A 189 -13.62 -1.88 18.27
C GLU A 189 -12.49 -2.09 17.24
N TRP A 190 -12.21 -3.36 16.94
CA TRP A 190 -11.13 -3.72 16.03
C TRP A 190 -11.61 -3.83 14.60
N VAL A 191 -10.89 -3.16 13.70
CA VAL A 191 -10.97 -3.33 12.25
C VAL A 191 -9.71 -4.02 11.78
N PHE A 192 -9.83 -5.03 10.94
CA PHE A 192 -8.69 -5.76 10.40
C PHE A 192 -8.41 -5.37 8.96
N GLN A 193 -7.17 -4.95 8.70
CA GLN A 193 -6.72 -4.66 7.34
C GLN A 193 -5.59 -5.60 6.96
N TYR A 194 -5.64 -6.15 5.75
CA TYR A 194 -4.57 -6.95 5.16
C TYR A 194 -4.14 -6.38 3.82
N SER A 195 -2.81 -6.31 3.62
CA SER A 195 -2.22 -6.00 2.32
C SER A 195 -1.42 -7.18 1.78
N PRO A 196 -1.77 -7.73 0.60
CA PRO A 196 -0.84 -8.52 -0.20
C PRO A 196 0.20 -7.59 -0.80
N GLU A 197 1.27 -7.31 -0.05
CA GLU A 197 2.27 -6.29 -0.42
C GLU A 197 2.84 -6.57 -1.81
N SER A 198 3.07 -5.50 -2.58
CA SER A 198 3.40 -5.56 -4.00
C SER A 198 2.29 -6.23 -4.85
N PHE A 199 1.02 -5.94 -4.53
CA PHE A 199 -0.13 -6.45 -5.30
C PHE A 199 0.02 -6.18 -6.80
N SER A 200 0.42 -4.98 -7.20
CA SER A 200 0.63 -4.62 -8.60
C SER A 200 1.66 -5.51 -9.34
N GLN A 201 2.51 -6.24 -8.60
CA GLN A 201 3.53 -7.17 -9.13
C GLN A 201 3.29 -8.62 -8.68
N THR A 202 2.08 -8.91 -8.23
CA THR A 202 1.61 -10.24 -7.85
C THR A 202 0.65 -10.75 -8.95
N GLU A 203 0.63 -12.03 -9.20
CA GLU A 203 -0.41 -12.66 -10.02
C GLU A 203 -1.78 -12.38 -9.37
N THR A 204 -2.69 -11.74 -10.13
CA THR A 204 -3.95 -11.23 -9.55
C THR A 204 -4.81 -12.36 -8.99
N GLU A 205 -4.81 -13.51 -9.64
CA GLU A 205 -5.50 -14.72 -9.16
C GLU A 205 -4.95 -15.22 -7.82
N TYR A 206 -3.63 -15.12 -7.65
CA TYR A 206 -2.99 -15.51 -6.40
C TYR A 206 -3.26 -14.50 -5.27
N ALA A 207 -3.35 -13.21 -5.58
CA ALA A 207 -3.75 -12.21 -4.60
C ALA A 207 -5.19 -12.45 -4.10
N VAL A 208 -6.12 -12.81 -4.98
CA VAL A 208 -7.48 -13.24 -4.61
C VAL A 208 -7.43 -14.45 -3.71
N GLU A 209 -6.70 -15.51 -4.09
CA GLU A 209 -6.56 -16.75 -3.30
C GLU A 209 -6.06 -16.47 -1.87
N VAL A 210 -5.08 -15.57 -1.71
CA VAL A 210 -4.55 -15.21 -0.39
C VAL A 210 -5.59 -14.45 0.42
N CYS A 211 -6.29 -13.48 -0.19
CA CYS A 211 -7.31 -12.69 0.51
C CYS A 211 -8.54 -13.52 0.88
N ASP A 212 -8.96 -14.46 0.04
CA ASP A 212 -10.03 -15.42 0.38
C ASP A 212 -9.65 -16.29 1.58
N ALA A 213 -8.40 -16.75 1.64
CA ALA A 213 -7.91 -17.51 2.79
C ALA A 213 -7.88 -16.66 4.10
N VAL A 214 -7.60 -15.36 3.99
CA VAL A 214 -7.72 -14.42 5.12
C VAL A 214 -9.18 -14.22 5.52
N CYS A 215 -10.10 -14.10 4.56
CA CYS A 215 -11.56 -14.05 4.81
C CYS A 215 -12.07 -15.26 5.59
N GLU A 216 -11.59 -16.46 5.25
CA GLU A 216 -11.95 -17.68 5.98
C GLU A 216 -11.58 -17.62 7.47
N VAL A 217 -10.51 -16.92 7.82
CA VAL A 217 -10.09 -16.71 9.21
C VAL A 217 -10.92 -15.62 9.88
N TRP A 218 -11.08 -14.48 9.23
CA TRP A 218 -11.71 -13.29 9.84
C TRP A 218 -13.23 -13.34 9.81
N GLN A 219 -13.81 -14.00 8.80
CA GLN A 219 -15.26 -14.19 8.66
C GLN A 219 -16.05 -12.86 8.66
N PRO A 220 -15.79 -11.95 7.70
CA PRO A 220 -16.40 -10.63 7.65
C PRO A 220 -17.93 -10.67 7.60
N GLN A 221 -18.53 -11.73 7.04
CA GLN A 221 -19.98 -11.95 7.03
C GLN A 221 -20.61 -12.05 8.43
N ASN A 222 -19.80 -12.27 9.47
CA ASN A 222 -20.25 -12.34 10.87
C ASN A 222 -20.08 -11.02 11.63
N GLY A 223 -19.89 -9.90 10.91
CA GLY A 223 -19.83 -8.55 11.47
C GLY A 223 -18.43 -8.03 11.79
N GLN A 224 -17.37 -8.80 11.49
CA GLN A 224 -15.99 -8.29 11.54
C GLN A 224 -15.75 -7.35 10.37
N GLU A 225 -15.42 -6.08 10.63
CA GLU A 225 -15.03 -5.17 9.56
C GLU A 225 -13.64 -5.51 9.04
N VAL A 226 -13.52 -5.68 7.73
CA VAL A 226 -12.31 -6.13 7.05
C VAL A 226 -12.01 -5.22 5.86
N ILE A 227 -10.73 -4.82 5.75
CA ILE A 227 -10.21 -4.03 4.65
C ILE A 227 -9.13 -4.86 3.93
N PHE A 228 -9.26 -5.01 2.60
CA PHE A 228 -8.15 -5.46 1.75
C PHE A 228 -7.56 -4.27 1.03
N ASN A 229 -6.32 -3.96 1.34
CA ASN A 229 -5.61 -2.85 0.74
C ASN A 229 -4.68 -3.37 -0.38
N LEU A 230 -4.86 -2.86 -1.59
CA LEU A 230 -4.17 -3.30 -2.80
C LEU A 230 -3.04 -2.33 -3.15
N PRO A 231 -1.80 -2.58 -2.69
CA PRO A 231 -0.73 -1.62 -2.91
C PRO A 231 -0.07 -1.78 -4.29
N ALA A 232 -0.02 -0.70 -5.04
CA ALA A 232 0.99 -0.51 -6.05
C ALA A 232 2.28 -0.04 -5.35
N THR A 233 2.91 -0.95 -4.58
CA THR A 233 4.14 -0.69 -3.81
C THR A 233 5.23 -0.06 -4.66
N VAL A 234 5.30 -0.48 -5.93
CA VAL A 234 5.96 0.22 -7.03
C VAL A 234 4.94 0.36 -8.15
N GLU A 235 4.88 1.51 -8.77
CA GLU A 235 4.04 1.74 -9.95
C GLU A 235 4.61 0.98 -11.16
N ALA A 236 4.28 -0.31 -11.24
CA ALA A 236 4.88 -1.25 -12.18
C ALA A 236 4.21 -1.28 -13.57
N SER A 237 2.96 -0.82 -13.66
CA SER A 237 2.16 -0.86 -14.89
C SER A 237 1.52 0.49 -15.21
N MET A 238 0.80 0.56 -16.33
CA MET A 238 -0.05 1.73 -16.64
C MET A 238 -1.31 1.72 -15.76
N PRO A 239 -1.93 2.89 -15.49
CA PRO A 239 -3.11 2.99 -14.64
C PRO A 239 -4.28 2.10 -15.06
N ASN A 240 -4.51 1.96 -16.36
CA ASN A 240 -5.58 1.09 -16.89
C ASN A 240 -5.31 -0.40 -16.60
N VAL A 241 -4.05 -0.84 -16.58
CA VAL A 241 -3.70 -2.22 -16.20
C VAL A 241 -3.92 -2.45 -14.71
N PHE A 242 -3.58 -1.46 -13.88
CA PHE A 242 -3.88 -1.52 -12.44
C PHE A 242 -5.40 -1.56 -12.19
N ALA A 243 -6.19 -0.77 -12.92
CA ALA A 243 -7.65 -0.82 -12.86
C ALA A 243 -8.19 -2.21 -13.27
N ASP A 244 -7.64 -2.83 -14.31
CA ASP A 244 -8.00 -4.21 -14.67
C ASP A 244 -7.68 -5.20 -13.54
N GLN A 245 -6.55 -5.04 -12.84
CA GLN A 245 -6.21 -5.87 -11.67
C GLN A 245 -7.23 -5.66 -10.54
N VAL A 246 -7.62 -4.43 -10.25
CA VAL A 246 -8.62 -4.09 -9.22
C VAL A 246 -9.98 -4.65 -9.58
N GLU A 247 -10.46 -4.47 -10.83
CA GLU A 247 -11.76 -5.01 -11.24
C GLU A 247 -11.76 -6.54 -11.22
N TYR A 248 -10.67 -7.17 -11.68
CA TYR A 248 -10.52 -8.61 -11.58
C TYR A 248 -10.61 -9.08 -10.12
N PHE A 249 -9.86 -8.44 -9.23
CA PHE A 249 -9.86 -8.74 -7.79
C PHE A 249 -11.28 -8.62 -7.20
N CYS A 250 -11.95 -7.50 -7.44
CA CYS A 250 -13.30 -7.25 -6.93
C CYS A 250 -14.34 -8.27 -7.46
N ARG A 251 -14.18 -8.74 -8.69
CA ARG A 251 -15.11 -9.72 -9.29
C ARG A 251 -14.91 -11.15 -8.77
N HIS A 252 -13.71 -11.50 -8.33
CA HIS A 252 -13.35 -12.88 -7.98
C HIS A 252 -13.20 -13.11 -6.48
N LEU A 253 -13.16 -12.05 -5.66
CA LEU A 253 -13.13 -12.17 -4.22
C LEU A 253 -14.46 -12.74 -3.70
N ALA A 254 -14.41 -13.88 -3.02
CA ALA A 254 -15.60 -14.64 -2.63
C ALA A 254 -16.55 -13.88 -1.69
N MET A 255 -16.01 -12.97 -0.85
CA MET A 255 -16.80 -12.21 0.14
C MET A 255 -16.77 -10.69 -0.15
N ARG A 256 -16.77 -10.31 -1.43
CA ARG A 256 -16.62 -8.89 -1.86
C ARG A 256 -17.59 -7.94 -1.18
N GLU A 257 -18.83 -8.34 -0.97
CA GLU A 257 -19.88 -7.52 -0.37
C GLU A 257 -19.73 -7.29 1.15
N HIS A 258 -18.84 -8.05 1.79
CA HIS A 258 -18.57 -7.97 3.23
C HIS A 258 -17.24 -7.29 3.56
N VAL A 259 -16.50 -6.82 2.56
CA VAL A 259 -15.18 -6.23 2.75
C VAL A 259 -15.06 -4.88 2.08
N ILE A 260 -14.17 -4.03 2.59
CA ILE A 260 -13.77 -2.76 2.00
C ILE A 260 -12.51 -3.03 1.16
N VAL A 261 -12.53 -2.71 -0.13
CA VAL A 261 -11.35 -2.74 -0.99
C VAL A 261 -10.72 -1.36 -1.02
N SER A 262 -9.50 -1.27 -0.54
CA SER A 262 -8.70 -0.04 -0.45
C SER A 262 -7.57 -0.04 -1.47
N LEU A 263 -7.17 1.12 -1.93
CA LEU A 263 -6.03 1.31 -2.82
C LEU A 263 -4.94 2.12 -2.16
N HIS A 264 -3.70 1.69 -2.37
CA HIS A 264 -2.51 2.42 -1.95
C HIS A 264 -1.55 2.53 -3.14
N THR A 265 -1.51 3.69 -3.79
CA THR A 265 -0.73 3.86 -5.02
C THR A 265 0.47 4.77 -4.82
N HIS A 266 1.66 4.31 -5.29
CA HIS A 266 2.88 5.10 -5.39
C HIS A 266 3.02 5.75 -6.76
N ASN A 267 3.88 6.76 -6.87
CA ASN A 267 3.96 7.70 -7.99
C ASN A 267 5.25 7.52 -8.83
N ASP A 268 5.81 6.31 -8.90
CA ASP A 268 7.09 6.03 -9.59
C ASP A 268 7.08 6.40 -11.07
N ARG A 269 5.93 6.37 -11.72
CA ARG A 269 5.74 6.74 -13.13
C ARG A 269 4.94 8.03 -13.32
N GLY A 270 4.61 8.72 -12.22
CA GLY A 270 3.83 9.96 -12.24
C GLY A 270 2.32 9.76 -12.42
N CYS A 271 1.79 8.54 -12.18
CA CYS A 271 0.40 8.22 -12.45
C CYS A 271 -0.38 7.70 -11.23
N ALA A 272 0.13 7.90 -9.99
CA ALA A 272 -0.52 7.38 -8.77
C ALA A 272 -1.98 7.86 -8.63
N VAL A 273 -2.27 9.14 -8.90
CA VAL A 273 -3.62 9.70 -8.86
C VAL A 273 -4.50 9.03 -9.91
N ALA A 274 -4.04 8.97 -11.16
CA ALA A 274 -4.79 8.32 -12.24
C ALA A 274 -5.06 6.83 -11.95
N ALA A 275 -4.10 6.11 -11.36
CA ALA A 275 -4.28 4.72 -10.96
C ALA A 275 -5.34 4.58 -9.85
N ALA A 276 -5.38 5.51 -8.88
CA ALA A 276 -6.39 5.53 -7.84
C ALA A 276 -7.78 5.86 -8.40
N GLU A 277 -7.91 6.88 -9.26
CA GLU A 277 -9.17 7.24 -9.92
C GLU A 277 -9.76 6.07 -10.71
N LEU A 278 -8.96 5.45 -11.59
CA LEU A 278 -9.40 4.31 -12.38
C LEU A 278 -9.67 3.07 -11.50
N GLY A 279 -8.93 2.91 -10.40
CA GLY A 279 -9.18 1.85 -9.43
C GLY A 279 -10.50 2.01 -8.68
N VAL A 280 -10.93 3.26 -8.37
CA VAL A 280 -12.25 3.52 -7.79
C VAL A 280 -13.36 3.18 -8.82
N LEU A 281 -13.20 3.57 -10.09
CA LEU A 281 -14.09 3.12 -11.17
C LEU A 281 -14.14 1.60 -11.31
N ALA A 282 -13.00 0.93 -11.04
CA ALA A 282 -12.88 -0.53 -11.09
C ALA A 282 -13.52 -1.25 -9.89
N GLY A 283 -13.98 -0.51 -8.88
CA GLY A 283 -14.77 -1.05 -7.78
C GLY A 283 -14.11 -0.96 -6.40
N ALA A 284 -13.05 -0.18 -6.22
CA ALA A 284 -12.52 0.10 -4.89
C ALA A 284 -13.43 1.06 -4.11
N ASP A 285 -13.47 0.86 -2.78
CA ASP A 285 -14.33 1.61 -1.85
C ASP A 285 -13.55 2.70 -1.10
N ARG A 286 -12.23 2.54 -0.97
CA ARG A 286 -11.36 3.33 -0.10
C ARG A 286 -10.04 3.63 -0.79
N ILE A 287 -9.44 4.75 -0.46
CA ILE A 287 -8.11 5.15 -0.95
C ILE A 287 -7.23 5.63 0.19
N GLU A 288 -5.96 5.31 0.10
CA GLU A 288 -4.90 5.79 0.99
C GLU A 288 -3.94 6.68 0.22
N GLY A 289 -3.48 7.76 0.84
CA GLY A 289 -2.50 8.65 0.25
C GLY A 289 -1.94 9.64 1.27
N THR A 290 -1.17 10.60 0.79
CA THR A 290 -0.61 11.66 1.62
C THR A 290 -1.02 13.03 1.09
N LEU A 291 -1.08 14.02 1.97
CA LEU A 291 -1.22 15.41 1.57
C LEU A 291 0.00 15.80 0.70
N LEU A 292 -0.27 16.37 -0.48
CA LEU A 292 0.73 16.78 -1.46
C LEU A 292 1.64 15.63 -1.97
N GLY A 293 1.24 14.38 -1.80
CA GLY A 293 1.90 13.22 -2.39
C GLY A 293 3.26 12.86 -1.78
N ASN A 294 3.57 13.32 -0.56
CA ASN A 294 4.83 12.96 0.09
C ASN A 294 4.94 11.44 0.31
N GLY A 295 6.13 10.86 0.09
CA GLY A 295 6.35 9.43 0.28
C GLY A 295 7.68 8.95 -0.27
N GLU A 296 7.89 7.63 -0.23
CA GLU A 296 9.11 7.02 -0.74
C GLU A 296 9.32 7.29 -2.23
N ARG A 297 10.57 7.41 -2.62
CA ARG A 297 11.03 7.63 -4.01
C ARG A 297 10.40 8.89 -4.63
N THR A 298 9.35 8.75 -5.43
CA THR A 298 8.62 9.84 -6.10
C THR A 298 7.32 10.21 -5.40
N GLY A 299 6.96 9.51 -4.32
CA GLY A 299 5.83 9.82 -3.46
C GLY A 299 4.67 8.85 -3.54
N ASN A 300 3.67 9.14 -2.72
CA ASN A 300 2.36 8.50 -2.69
C ASN A 300 1.37 9.18 -3.66
N MET A 301 0.16 8.65 -3.76
CA MET A 301 -0.97 9.33 -4.35
C MET A 301 -1.21 10.66 -3.60
N ASP A 302 -1.25 11.76 -4.37
CA ASP A 302 -1.54 13.09 -3.84
C ASP A 302 -3.05 13.23 -3.58
N ILE A 303 -3.43 13.24 -2.30
CA ILE A 303 -4.83 13.35 -1.87
C ILE A 303 -5.46 14.67 -2.33
N MET A 304 -4.70 15.77 -2.31
CA MET A 304 -5.23 17.08 -2.72
C MET A 304 -5.61 17.07 -4.20
N VAL A 305 -4.73 16.51 -5.05
CA VAL A 305 -5.01 16.38 -6.48
C VAL A 305 -6.19 15.44 -6.72
N MET A 306 -6.22 14.29 -6.05
CA MET A 306 -7.33 13.33 -6.15
C MET A 306 -8.67 13.96 -5.75
N ALA A 307 -8.70 14.70 -4.63
CA ALA A 307 -9.91 15.37 -4.14
C ALA A 307 -10.39 16.45 -5.12
N MET A 308 -9.48 17.26 -5.66
CA MET A 308 -9.82 18.29 -6.65
C MET A 308 -10.32 17.69 -7.96
N ASN A 309 -9.76 16.57 -8.41
CA ASN A 309 -10.23 15.87 -9.59
C ASN A 309 -11.65 15.34 -9.38
N LEU A 310 -11.93 14.68 -8.24
CA LEU A 310 -13.27 14.18 -7.92
C LEU A 310 -14.29 15.32 -7.75
N PHE A 311 -13.89 16.45 -7.21
CA PHE A 311 -14.78 17.61 -7.07
C PHE A 311 -15.14 18.24 -8.41
N SER A 312 -14.26 18.14 -9.40
CA SER A 312 -14.44 18.77 -10.73
C SER A 312 -15.13 17.89 -11.78
N GLN A 313 -15.47 16.66 -11.44
CA GLN A 313 -16.15 15.72 -12.35
C GLN A 313 -17.65 15.94 -12.46
#